data_93e2a08b2366f08d8c84e00f999a14f3
#
_entry.id   93e2a08b2366f08d8c84e00f999a14f3
#
_cell.length_a   1.000
_cell.length_b   1.000
_cell.length_c   1.000
_cell.angle_alpha   90.00
_cell.angle_beta   90.00
_cell.angle_gamma   90.00
#
_symmetry.space_group_name_H-M   'P 1'
#
loop_
_entity.id
_entity.type
_entity.pdbx_description
1 polymer ?
#
loop_
_entity_poly.entity_id
_entity_poly.type
_entity_poly.pdbx_seq_one_letter_code
_entity_poly.pdbx_strand_id
1 'polypeptide(L)'
;MATLLQPVTSTSPQKLPLTGGRPLPLQCPTCGQLLEGADQLEGSSSFACSTCGFILASEEGIWKALAPHRAVKYQRFSEEYQTIRLREGRGSGGGHYYLALPFKDITGHNSWQWRIRRRSFRFFAQKILPVLEYRSPGGLDVLDVGAGNCWMSYRLALRGHRPVAVDLLVNHLDGLGAARHYFSFLPRKFPRFQAEMARLPFAGGQFDLAIFNASFHYSEDYDQTLLECLRCLRRPAHLFIIDSPFYHREDSGRKMVEERHAQFEKEYGFKSNSIASQEYLTPTILADLTRRHGIVWRTFQPWYGIGWALRPVRAWLLGRREPAKFLLLWGTVE
;
A
#
# COMPACT_ATOMS: atom_id res chain seq x y z
N MET A 1 13.77 -20.57 -60.35
CA MET A 1 14.56 -20.50 -59.11
C MET A 1 13.67 -19.93 -58.01
N ALA A 2 13.15 -20.81 -57.16
CA ALA A 2 12.27 -20.44 -56.06
C ALA A 2 13.12 -20.37 -54.78
N THR A 3 13.23 -19.16 -54.21
CA THR A 3 13.95 -18.93 -52.97
C THR A 3 13.04 -19.29 -51.80
N LEU A 4 13.39 -20.38 -51.12
CA LEU A 4 12.75 -20.83 -49.89
C LEU A 4 13.04 -19.84 -48.75
N LEU A 5 12.01 -19.18 -48.26
CA LEU A 5 12.06 -18.43 -46.99
C LEU A 5 12.17 -19.42 -45.84
N GLN A 6 13.25 -19.31 -45.08
CA GLN A 6 13.41 -20.05 -43.82
C GLN A 6 12.47 -19.50 -42.74
N PRO A 7 11.89 -20.36 -41.86
CA PRO A 7 11.01 -19.92 -40.79
C PRO A 7 11.81 -19.16 -39.73
N VAL A 8 11.34 -17.96 -39.37
CA VAL A 8 11.82 -17.18 -38.24
C VAL A 8 11.53 -17.96 -36.94
N THR A 9 12.59 -18.42 -36.30
CA THR A 9 12.49 -19.05 -34.98
C THR A 9 11.89 -18.04 -33.98
N SER A 10 10.71 -18.37 -33.46
CA SER A 10 10.07 -17.60 -32.39
C SER A 10 10.93 -17.70 -31.12
N THR A 11 11.68 -16.68 -30.82
CA THR A 11 12.28 -16.51 -29.50
C THR A 11 11.18 -16.31 -28.48
N SER A 12 11.03 -17.25 -27.55
CA SER A 12 10.16 -17.10 -26.37
C SER A 12 10.50 -15.78 -25.68
N PRO A 13 9.51 -14.98 -25.23
CA PRO A 13 9.79 -13.73 -24.54
C PRO A 13 10.61 -14.01 -23.29
N GLN A 14 11.85 -13.54 -23.27
CA GLN A 14 12.67 -13.57 -22.07
C GLN A 14 11.93 -12.88 -20.93
N LYS A 15 11.67 -13.63 -19.86
CA LYS A 15 11.08 -13.07 -18.62
C LYS A 15 12.05 -12.02 -18.06
N LEU A 16 11.68 -10.76 -18.14
CA LEU A 16 12.45 -9.67 -17.56
C LEU A 16 12.44 -9.78 -16.01
N PRO A 17 13.57 -9.51 -15.33
CA PRO A 17 13.69 -9.66 -13.88
C PRO A 17 12.66 -8.83 -13.09
N LEU A 18 12.16 -9.37 -11.96
CA LEU A 18 11.16 -8.71 -11.09
C LEU A 18 11.61 -7.35 -10.58
N THR A 19 12.88 -7.21 -10.21
CA THR A 19 13.47 -6.00 -9.64
C THR A 19 14.17 -5.11 -10.66
N GLY A 20 14.08 -5.44 -11.95
CA GLY A 20 14.83 -4.72 -12.98
C GLY A 20 16.34 -4.93 -12.90
N GLY A 21 16.78 -6.04 -12.33
CA GLY A 21 18.18 -6.38 -12.13
C GLY A 21 18.85 -5.70 -10.92
N ARG A 22 18.10 -4.89 -10.16
CA ARG A 22 18.62 -4.35 -8.88
C ARG A 22 18.38 -5.36 -7.76
N PRO A 23 19.41 -5.63 -6.94
CA PRO A 23 19.24 -6.44 -5.74
C PRO A 23 18.17 -5.85 -4.81
N LEU A 24 17.40 -6.71 -4.18
CA LEU A 24 16.48 -6.34 -3.09
C LEU A 24 16.86 -7.17 -1.85
N PRO A 25 17.92 -6.77 -1.12
CA PRO A 25 18.33 -7.48 0.08
C PRO A 25 17.20 -7.60 1.10
N LEU A 26 16.93 -8.83 1.53
CA LEU A 26 15.89 -9.12 2.49
C LEU A 26 16.44 -9.33 3.89
N GLN A 27 15.61 -8.99 4.86
CA GLN A 27 15.84 -9.15 6.28
C GLN A 27 14.80 -10.10 6.87
N CYS A 28 15.26 -10.98 7.75
CA CYS A 28 14.36 -11.92 8.44
C CYS A 28 13.36 -11.15 9.30
N PRO A 29 12.04 -11.33 9.11
CA PRO A 29 11.02 -10.62 9.89
C PRO A 29 10.96 -11.09 11.36
N THR A 30 11.62 -12.19 11.70
CA THR A 30 11.67 -12.73 13.07
C THR A 30 12.82 -12.15 13.87
N CYS A 31 14.06 -12.20 13.36
CA CYS A 31 15.25 -11.82 14.12
C CYS A 31 16.01 -10.61 13.56
N GLY A 32 15.62 -10.07 12.40
CA GLY A 32 16.25 -8.89 11.80
C GLY A 32 17.54 -9.16 11.05
N GLN A 33 18.06 -10.39 11.02
CA GLN A 33 19.28 -10.71 10.27
C GLN A 33 19.05 -10.72 8.76
N LEU A 34 20.06 -10.35 7.97
CA LEU A 34 19.99 -10.44 6.51
C LEU A 34 19.80 -11.90 6.10
N LEU A 35 18.96 -12.13 5.10
CA LEU A 35 18.75 -13.45 4.50
C LEU A 35 19.76 -13.64 3.37
N GLU A 36 20.62 -14.62 3.49
CA GLU A 36 21.65 -14.93 2.50
C GLU A 36 21.01 -15.36 1.17
N GLY A 37 21.55 -14.82 0.06
CA GLY A 37 21.06 -15.11 -1.29
C GLY A 37 19.67 -14.58 -1.63
N ALA A 38 19.02 -13.86 -0.72
CA ALA A 38 17.66 -13.34 -0.88
C ALA A 38 17.62 -11.95 -1.57
N ASP A 39 18.72 -11.50 -2.12
CA ASP A 39 18.82 -10.29 -2.94
C ASP A 39 18.25 -10.47 -4.35
N GLN A 40 18.16 -11.73 -4.82
CA GLN A 40 17.55 -12.12 -6.09
C GLN A 40 16.38 -13.07 -5.84
N LEU A 41 15.16 -12.53 -5.98
CA LEU A 41 13.92 -13.29 -5.75
C LEU A 41 13.58 -14.27 -6.86
N GLU A 42 14.22 -14.12 -8.02
CA GLU A 42 13.92 -14.91 -9.20
C GLU A 42 14.54 -16.29 -9.15
N GLY A 43 13.75 -17.28 -9.53
CA GLY A 43 14.19 -18.68 -9.51
C GLY A 43 14.15 -19.33 -8.15
N SER A 44 13.94 -18.58 -7.07
CA SER A 44 13.85 -19.10 -5.70
C SER A 44 12.39 -19.19 -5.25
N SER A 45 12.07 -20.24 -4.48
CA SER A 45 10.77 -20.43 -3.83
C SER A 45 10.82 -20.18 -2.32
N SER A 46 12.00 -20.19 -1.72
CA SER A 46 12.18 -19.95 -0.28
C SER A 46 13.61 -19.55 0.07
N PHE A 47 13.76 -18.87 1.21
CA PHE A 47 15.02 -18.56 1.86
C PHE A 47 14.92 -18.91 3.33
N ALA A 48 15.93 -19.58 3.89
CA ALA A 48 16.00 -19.91 5.32
C ALA A 48 16.91 -18.93 6.05
N CYS A 49 16.47 -18.45 7.20
CA CYS A 49 17.31 -17.65 8.08
C CYS A 49 18.27 -18.56 8.84
N SER A 50 19.58 -18.40 8.64
CA SER A 50 20.63 -19.17 9.32
C SER A 50 20.64 -18.97 10.84
N THR A 51 20.12 -17.81 11.33
CA THR A 51 20.15 -17.45 12.75
C THR A 51 18.97 -18.03 13.54
N CYS A 52 17.73 -17.96 13.00
CA CYS A 52 16.52 -18.35 13.77
C CYS A 52 15.68 -19.44 13.09
N GLY A 53 16.10 -19.95 11.93
CA GLY A 53 15.38 -21.01 11.21
C GLY A 53 14.09 -20.55 10.53
N PHE A 54 13.73 -19.24 10.55
CA PHE A 54 12.55 -18.75 9.85
C PHE A 54 12.69 -19.01 8.35
N ILE A 55 11.63 -19.53 7.73
CA ILE A 55 11.59 -19.79 6.29
C ILE A 55 10.70 -18.71 5.63
N LEU A 56 11.29 -17.87 4.80
CA LEU A 56 10.60 -16.96 3.92
C LEU A 56 10.25 -17.70 2.62
N ALA A 57 9.02 -18.19 2.52
CA ALA A 57 8.54 -18.94 1.36
C ALA A 57 7.69 -18.07 0.43
N SER A 58 7.68 -18.39 -0.86
CA SER A 58 6.81 -17.78 -1.86
C SER A 58 5.67 -18.72 -2.21
N GLU A 59 4.43 -18.29 -1.97
CA GLU A 59 3.21 -18.99 -2.37
C GLU A 59 2.46 -18.15 -3.39
N GLU A 60 2.17 -18.70 -4.56
CA GLU A 60 1.54 -17.99 -5.68
C GLU A 60 2.25 -16.67 -6.05
N GLY A 61 3.57 -16.62 -5.86
CA GLY A 61 4.40 -15.45 -6.10
C GLY A 61 4.23 -14.33 -5.07
N ILE A 62 3.71 -14.64 -3.87
CA ILE A 62 3.62 -13.76 -2.71
C ILE A 62 4.55 -14.32 -1.62
N TRP A 63 5.53 -13.53 -1.21
CA TRP A 63 6.48 -13.89 -0.17
C TRP A 63 5.84 -13.79 1.21
N LYS A 64 5.84 -14.89 1.98
CA LYS A 64 5.23 -15.01 3.31
C LYS A 64 6.19 -14.51 4.38
N ALA A 65 6.25 -13.19 4.55
CA ALA A 65 7.15 -12.52 5.48
C ALA A 65 6.48 -12.17 6.82
N LEU A 66 5.37 -12.80 7.17
CA LEU A 66 4.72 -12.63 8.46
C LEU A 66 5.19 -13.74 9.41
N ALA A 67 5.86 -13.36 10.52
CA ALA A 67 6.32 -14.32 11.52
C ALA A 67 5.13 -15.12 12.09
N PRO A 68 5.28 -16.42 12.43
CA PRO A 68 4.16 -17.29 12.81
C PRO A 68 3.30 -16.73 13.95
N HIS A 69 3.93 -16.21 15.02
CA HIS A 69 3.21 -15.61 16.16
C HIS A 69 2.46 -14.32 15.75
N ARG A 70 2.96 -13.59 14.76
CA ARG A 70 2.30 -12.41 14.21
C ARG A 70 1.14 -12.79 13.30
N ALA A 71 1.27 -13.89 12.55
CA ALA A 71 0.19 -14.42 11.73
C ALA A 71 -1.03 -14.75 12.59
N VAL A 72 -0.84 -15.42 13.74
CA VAL A 72 -1.91 -15.71 14.71
C VAL A 72 -2.56 -14.39 15.21
N LYS A 73 -1.74 -13.39 15.56
CA LYS A 73 -2.25 -12.08 16.03
C LYS A 73 -3.15 -11.41 14.99
N TYR A 74 -2.76 -11.42 13.72
CA TYR A 74 -3.49 -10.73 12.64
C TYR A 74 -4.57 -11.58 11.98
N GLN A 75 -4.71 -12.85 12.35
CA GLN A 75 -5.68 -13.76 11.74
C GLN A 75 -7.10 -13.19 11.82
N ARG A 76 -7.56 -12.89 13.03
CA ARG A 76 -8.92 -12.38 13.27
C ARG A 76 -9.16 -11.05 12.52
N PHE A 77 -8.20 -10.12 12.56
CA PHE A 77 -8.28 -8.87 11.80
C PHE A 77 -8.46 -9.13 10.30
N SER A 78 -7.64 -10.01 9.75
CA SER A 78 -7.69 -10.34 8.32
C SER A 78 -9.01 -10.96 7.91
N GLU A 79 -9.57 -11.86 8.72
CA GLU A 79 -10.87 -12.51 8.49
C GLU A 79 -12.02 -11.49 8.57
N GLU A 80 -12.06 -10.66 9.61
CA GLU A 80 -13.07 -9.60 9.79
C GLU A 80 -12.99 -8.59 8.65
N TYR A 81 -11.79 -8.10 8.32
CA TYR A 81 -11.57 -7.14 7.25
C TYR A 81 -11.97 -7.71 5.88
N GLN A 82 -11.58 -8.95 5.59
CA GLN A 82 -11.96 -9.62 4.34
C GLN A 82 -13.48 -9.78 4.24
N THR A 83 -14.16 -10.12 5.33
CA THR A 83 -15.62 -10.24 5.37
C THR A 83 -16.31 -8.91 5.05
N ILE A 84 -15.84 -7.81 5.66
CA ILE A 84 -16.35 -6.47 5.37
C ILE A 84 -16.15 -6.13 3.89
N ARG A 85 -14.94 -6.33 3.37
CA ARG A 85 -14.59 -6.01 1.99
C ARG A 85 -15.43 -6.78 0.97
N LEU A 86 -15.70 -8.05 1.23
CA LEU A 86 -16.59 -8.87 0.40
C LEU A 86 -18.02 -8.35 0.42
N ARG A 87 -18.57 -8.04 1.60
CA ARG A 87 -19.93 -7.51 1.74
C ARG A 87 -20.09 -6.11 1.15
N GLU A 88 -19.05 -5.29 1.19
CA GLU A 88 -18.97 -4.00 0.48
C GLU A 88 -18.88 -4.15 -1.05
N GLY A 89 -18.84 -5.37 -1.58
CA GLY A 89 -18.71 -5.64 -3.02
C GLY A 89 -17.38 -5.16 -3.60
N ARG A 90 -16.29 -5.27 -2.84
CA ARG A 90 -14.96 -4.91 -3.32
C ARG A 90 -14.33 -6.06 -4.08
N GLY A 91 -13.59 -5.68 -5.13
CA GLY A 91 -13.00 -6.63 -6.06
C GLY A 91 -13.97 -7.10 -7.14
N SER A 92 -13.47 -7.96 -8.00
CA SER A 92 -14.23 -8.54 -9.12
C SER A 92 -13.56 -9.84 -9.56
N GLY A 93 -14.33 -10.77 -10.12
CA GLY A 93 -13.78 -11.93 -10.82
C GLY A 93 -13.13 -11.57 -12.18
N GLY A 94 -13.42 -10.39 -12.73
CA GLY A 94 -12.94 -9.95 -14.05
C GLY A 94 -11.78 -8.96 -13.98
N GLY A 95 -10.73 -9.18 -14.79
CA GLY A 95 -9.53 -8.34 -14.84
C GLY A 95 -9.79 -6.88 -15.21
N HIS A 96 -10.82 -6.61 -16.04
CA HIS A 96 -11.16 -5.24 -16.46
C HIS A 96 -11.45 -4.28 -15.29
N TYR A 97 -12.02 -4.80 -14.19
CA TYR A 97 -12.23 -4.01 -12.98
C TYR A 97 -10.91 -3.43 -12.47
N TYR A 98 -9.92 -4.28 -12.26
CA TYR A 98 -8.62 -3.88 -11.71
C TYR A 98 -7.88 -2.93 -12.64
N LEU A 99 -7.86 -3.23 -13.94
CA LEU A 99 -7.22 -2.38 -14.94
C LEU A 99 -7.81 -0.97 -15.01
N ALA A 100 -9.09 -0.80 -14.67
CA ALA A 100 -9.75 0.50 -14.64
C ALA A 100 -9.42 1.34 -13.40
N LEU A 101 -8.94 0.72 -12.30
CA LEU A 101 -8.64 1.42 -11.05
C LEU A 101 -7.45 2.37 -11.17
N PRO A 102 -7.44 3.50 -10.48
CA PRO A 102 -8.52 4.07 -9.66
C PRO A 102 -9.50 4.93 -10.46
N PHE A 103 -9.43 4.91 -11.79
CA PHE A 103 -10.14 5.88 -12.65
C PHE A 103 -11.62 5.59 -12.78
N LYS A 104 -12.00 4.32 -12.75
CA LYS A 104 -13.39 3.89 -12.86
C LYS A 104 -13.65 2.66 -12.02
N ASP A 105 -14.70 2.70 -11.21
CA ASP A 105 -15.29 1.53 -10.59
C ASP A 105 -16.32 0.94 -11.56
N ILE A 106 -15.97 -0.16 -12.21
CA ILE A 106 -16.84 -0.81 -13.20
C ILE A 106 -18.03 -1.50 -12.52
N THR A 107 -17.87 -1.95 -11.27
CA THR A 107 -18.95 -2.62 -10.53
C THR A 107 -19.99 -1.63 -10.02
N GLY A 108 -19.63 -0.38 -9.84
CA GLY A 108 -20.51 0.67 -9.30
C GLY A 108 -20.67 0.68 -7.78
N HIS A 109 -20.29 -0.39 -7.08
CA HIS A 109 -20.49 -0.55 -5.62
C HIS A 109 -19.74 0.49 -4.79
N ASN A 110 -18.53 0.85 -5.20
CA ASN A 110 -17.61 1.73 -4.46
C ASN A 110 -17.22 3.00 -5.25
N SER A 111 -18.03 3.42 -6.19
CA SER A 111 -17.72 4.51 -7.14
C SER A 111 -17.38 5.83 -6.45
N TRP A 112 -17.99 6.10 -5.28
CA TRP A 112 -17.69 7.28 -4.48
C TRP A 112 -16.24 7.26 -3.94
N GLN A 113 -15.82 6.14 -3.36
CA GLN A 113 -14.47 5.99 -2.82
C GLN A 113 -13.41 6.02 -3.92
N TRP A 114 -13.67 5.35 -5.05
CA TRP A 114 -12.77 5.37 -6.20
C TRP A 114 -12.67 6.76 -6.84
N ARG A 115 -13.73 7.56 -6.77
CA ARG A 115 -13.68 8.97 -7.21
C ARG A 115 -12.70 9.79 -6.37
N ILE A 116 -12.65 9.58 -5.07
CA ILE A 116 -11.67 10.21 -4.18
C ILE A 116 -10.27 9.74 -4.55
N ARG A 117 -10.01 8.43 -4.52
CA ARG A 117 -8.71 7.84 -4.84
C ARG A 117 -8.18 8.28 -6.21
N ARG A 118 -9.05 8.36 -7.21
CA ARG A 118 -8.70 8.89 -8.53
C ARG A 118 -8.17 10.33 -8.45
N ARG A 119 -8.79 11.18 -7.65
CA ARG A 119 -8.38 12.59 -7.54
C ARG A 119 -7.08 12.73 -6.78
N SER A 120 -6.92 12.02 -5.69
CA SER A 120 -5.67 11.97 -4.92
C SER A 120 -4.52 11.43 -5.77
N PHE A 121 -4.74 10.34 -6.49
CA PHE A 121 -3.74 9.77 -7.37
C PHE A 121 -3.37 10.70 -8.53
N ARG A 122 -4.34 11.34 -9.18
CA ARG A 122 -4.05 12.32 -10.23
C ARG A 122 -3.21 13.48 -9.71
N PHE A 123 -3.56 14.00 -8.54
CA PHE A 123 -2.79 15.07 -7.92
C PHE A 123 -1.35 14.61 -7.63
N PHE A 124 -1.18 13.45 -7.00
CA PHE A 124 0.13 12.86 -6.73
C PHE A 124 0.94 12.67 -8.02
N ALA A 125 0.35 11.99 -9.01
CA ALA A 125 1.02 11.64 -10.26
C ALA A 125 1.35 12.84 -11.17
N GLN A 126 0.62 13.95 -11.07
CA GLN A 126 0.81 15.12 -11.93
C GLN A 126 1.56 16.27 -11.26
N LYS A 127 1.52 16.38 -9.92
CA LYS A 127 2.07 17.54 -9.21
C LYS A 127 3.27 17.18 -8.33
N ILE A 128 3.35 15.95 -7.84
CA ILE A 128 4.38 15.55 -6.87
C ILE A 128 5.38 14.59 -7.48
N LEU A 129 4.89 13.50 -8.06
CA LEU A 129 5.75 12.45 -8.61
C LEU A 129 6.77 12.97 -9.65
N PRO A 130 6.44 13.92 -10.56
CA PRO A 130 7.40 14.47 -11.51
C PRO A 130 8.60 15.17 -10.86
N VAL A 131 8.44 15.72 -9.64
CA VAL A 131 9.54 16.35 -8.90
C VAL A 131 10.58 15.30 -8.47
N LEU A 132 10.12 14.11 -8.11
CA LEU A 132 10.98 12.98 -7.74
C LEU A 132 11.56 12.30 -8.98
N GLU A 133 10.76 12.13 -10.03
CA GLU A 133 11.17 11.56 -11.32
C GLU A 133 12.33 12.35 -11.95
N TYR A 134 12.29 13.69 -11.86
CA TYR A 134 13.36 14.55 -12.37
C TYR A 134 14.72 14.24 -11.75
N ARG A 135 14.74 13.83 -10.48
CA ARG A 135 15.95 13.45 -9.75
C ARG A 135 16.37 11.98 -9.97
N SER A 136 15.49 11.17 -10.54
CA SER A 136 15.70 9.73 -10.74
C SER A 136 15.20 9.27 -12.11
N PRO A 137 15.87 9.66 -13.21
CA PRO A 137 15.42 9.40 -14.58
C PRO A 137 15.34 7.90 -14.92
N GLY A 138 16.03 7.03 -14.16
CA GLY A 138 15.93 5.57 -14.29
C GLY A 138 14.75 4.92 -13.57
N GLY A 139 13.77 5.73 -13.10
CA GLY A 139 12.65 5.28 -12.29
C GLY A 139 12.97 5.16 -10.79
N LEU A 140 11.95 5.16 -9.97
CA LEU A 140 12.02 5.13 -8.51
C LEU A 140 11.79 3.71 -7.98
N ASP A 141 12.51 3.33 -6.92
CA ASP A 141 12.21 2.17 -6.10
C ASP A 141 11.16 2.57 -5.08
N VAL A 142 9.96 1.97 -5.15
CA VAL A 142 8.79 2.40 -4.38
C VAL A 142 8.33 1.29 -3.44
N LEU A 143 8.13 1.62 -2.17
CA LEU A 143 7.51 0.75 -1.19
C LEU A 143 6.03 1.13 -1.04
N ASP A 144 5.12 0.25 -1.49
CA ASP A 144 3.66 0.42 -1.38
C ASP A 144 3.16 -0.37 -0.18
N VAL A 145 2.90 0.33 0.95
CA VAL A 145 2.58 -0.28 2.25
C VAL A 145 1.07 -0.28 2.50
N GLY A 146 0.50 -1.47 2.69
CA GLY A 146 -0.95 -1.67 2.69
C GLY A 146 -1.50 -1.56 1.28
N ALA A 147 -0.87 -2.27 0.35
CA ALA A 147 -1.11 -2.17 -1.09
C ALA A 147 -2.49 -2.69 -1.53
N GLY A 148 -3.17 -3.49 -0.67
CA GLY A 148 -4.46 -4.11 -0.99
C GLY A 148 -4.40 -4.87 -2.31
N ASN A 149 -5.26 -4.51 -3.26
CA ASN A 149 -5.28 -5.13 -4.60
C ASN A 149 -4.17 -4.61 -5.55
N CYS A 150 -3.19 -3.88 -5.04
CA CYS A 150 -1.98 -3.41 -5.76
C CYS A 150 -2.26 -2.44 -6.93
N TRP A 151 -3.40 -1.75 -6.97
CA TRP A 151 -3.67 -0.81 -8.06
C TRP A 151 -2.65 0.35 -8.11
N MET A 152 -2.16 0.83 -6.96
CA MET A 152 -1.14 1.89 -6.88
C MET A 152 0.18 1.39 -7.45
N SER A 153 0.65 0.22 -7.00
CA SER A 153 1.83 -0.45 -7.54
C SER A 153 1.74 -0.63 -9.06
N TYR A 154 0.58 -1.07 -9.58
CA TYR A 154 0.35 -1.20 -11.02
C TYR A 154 0.51 0.13 -11.77
N ARG A 155 -0.09 1.22 -11.27
CA ARG A 155 0.00 2.54 -11.89
C ARG A 155 1.43 3.10 -11.89
N LEU A 156 2.18 2.84 -10.84
CA LEU A 156 3.59 3.23 -10.74
C LEU A 156 4.48 2.40 -11.68
N ALA A 157 4.23 1.09 -11.76
CA ALA A 157 4.94 0.22 -12.70
C ALA A 157 4.73 0.61 -14.17
N LEU A 158 3.50 1.02 -14.56
CA LEU A 158 3.21 1.57 -15.89
C LEU A 158 3.99 2.84 -16.21
N ARG A 159 4.45 3.58 -15.21
CA ARG A 159 5.29 4.79 -15.35
C ARG A 159 6.79 4.49 -15.33
N GLY A 160 7.17 3.21 -15.28
CA GLY A 160 8.57 2.80 -15.27
C GLY A 160 9.21 2.76 -13.88
N HIS A 161 8.43 2.94 -12.80
CA HIS A 161 8.93 2.75 -11.43
C HIS A 161 8.97 1.27 -11.05
N ARG A 162 9.66 0.96 -9.97
CA ARG A 162 9.87 -0.39 -9.43
C ARG A 162 9.18 -0.51 -8.07
N PRO A 163 7.85 -0.71 -8.06
CA PRO A 163 7.12 -0.90 -6.80
C PRO A 163 7.38 -2.27 -6.20
N VAL A 164 7.39 -2.31 -4.88
CA VAL A 164 7.28 -3.51 -4.05
C VAL A 164 6.03 -3.36 -3.19
N ALA A 165 5.10 -4.31 -3.31
CA ALA A 165 3.82 -4.26 -2.63
C ALA A 165 3.85 -5.07 -1.34
N VAL A 166 3.38 -4.47 -0.24
CA VAL A 166 3.28 -5.11 1.08
C VAL A 166 1.86 -4.99 1.60
N ASP A 167 1.28 -6.11 2.06
CA ASP A 167 -0.04 -6.13 2.71
C ASP A 167 -0.17 -7.36 3.62
N LEU A 168 -1.11 -7.35 4.56
CA LEU A 168 -1.50 -8.52 5.34
C LEU A 168 -2.39 -9.46 4.53
N LEU A 169 -3.23 -8.91 3.63
CA LEU A 169 -4.20 -9.65 2.85
C LEU A 169 -3.60 -10.22 1.57
N VAL A 170 -3.76 -11.51 1.37
CA VAL A 170 -3.23 -12.23 0.20
C VAL A 170 -4.31 -12.71 -0.78
N ASN A 171 -5.59 -12.52 -0.45
CA ASN A 171 -6.69 -13.01 -1.28
C ASN A 171 -6.69 -12.41 -2.70
N HIS A 172 -7.42 -13.08 -3.61
CA HIS A 172 -7.44 -12.74 -5.04
C HIS A 172 -8.42 -11.61 -5.43
N LEU A 173 -9.23 -11.12 -4.49
CA LEU A 173 -10.23 -10.08 -4.77
C LEU A 173 -9.76 -8.69 -4.37
N ASP A 174 -9.30 -8.50 -3.12
CA ASP A 174 -8.91 -7.18 -2.63
C ASP A 174 -7.57 -7.19 -1.88
N GLY A 175 -6.85 -8.30 -1.93
CA GLY A 175 -5.48 -8.47 -1.41
C GLY A 175 -4.43 -8.60 -2.51
N LEU A 176 -3.20 -8.92 -2.11
CA LEU A 176 -2.03 -9.03 -2.99
C LEU A 176 -2.22 -10.01 -4.17
N GLY A 177 -3.07 -11.02 -4.01
CA GLY A 177 -3.39 -11.98 -5.07
C GLY A 177 -4.09 -11.36 -6.29
N ALA A 178 -4.78 -10.22 -6.10
CA ALA A 178 -5.42 -9.49 -7.20
C ALA A 178 -4.42 -8.92 -8.21
N ALA A 179 -3.15 -8.76 -7.83
CA ALA A 179 -2.10 -8.28 -8.74
C ALA A 179 -1.91 -9.14 -9.99
N ARG A 180 -2.35 -10.41 -9.97
CA ARG A 180 -2.33 -11.31 -11.15
C ARG A 180 -3.00 -10.68 -12.37
N HIS A 181 -4.00 -9.83 -12.17
CA HIS A 181 -4.73 -9.17 -13.25
C HIS A 181 -3.94 -8.09 -13.97
N TYR A 182 -2.82 -7.63 -13.39
CA TYR A 182 -1.97 -6.58 -13.96
C TYR A 182 -0.78 -7.13 -14.74
N PHE A 183 -0.29 -8.32 -14.39
CA PHE A 183 1.03 -8.78 -14.81
C PHE A 183 1.18 -9.03 -16.32
N SER A 184 0.09 -9.34 -17.03
CA SER A 184 0.10 -9.46 -18.50
C SER A 184 0.20 -8.09 -19.21
N PHE A 185 -0.01 -6.99 -18.49
CA PHE A 185 0.03 -5.62 -19.01
C PHE A 185 1.27 -4.84 -18.57
N LEU A 186 2.18 -5.51 -17.87
CA LEU A 186 3.42 -4.92 -17.39
C LEU A 186 4.64 -5.57 -18.07
N PRO A 187 5.66 -4.80 -18.40
CA PRO A 187 6.91 -5.36 -18.92
C PRO A 187 7.62 -6.24 -17.87
N ARG A 188 7.36 -5.97 -16.59
CA ARG A 188 7.92 -6.70 -15.43
C ARG A 188 6.87 -6.84 -14.33
N LYS A 189 6.85 -8.00 -13.68
CA LYS A 189 6.07 -8.19 -12.45
C LYS A 189 6.76 -7.46 -11.31
N PHE A 190 6.01 -6.97 -10.35
CA PHE A 190 6.55 -6.41 -9.11
C PHE A 190 6.47 -7.44 -7.98
N PRO A 191 7.44 -7.45 -7.05
CA PRO A 191 7.42 -8.30 -5.86
C PRO A 191 6.25 -7.98 -4.93
N ARG A 192 5.73 -9.01 -4.25
CA ARG A 192 4.62 -8.90 -3.30
C ARG A 192 4.99 -9.64 -2.03
N PHE A 193 4.79 -8.99 -0.88
CA PHE A 193 5.13 -9.55 0.43
C PHE A 193 3.93 -9.49 1.37
N GLN A 194 3.57 -10.63 1.94
CA GLN A 194 2.66 -10.66 3.08
C GLN A 194 3.46 -10.28 4.32
N ALA A 195 3.30 -9.06 4.81
CA ALA A 195 4.00 -8.56 5.99
C ALA A 195 3.20 -7.47 6.69
N GLU A 196 3.50 -7.25 7.96
CA GLU A 196 2.99 -6.12 8.73
C GLU A 196 3.80 -4.84 8.47
N MET A 197 3.15 -3.68 8.56
CA MET A 197 3.79 -2.40 8.24
C MET A 197 4.84 -1.96 9.27
N ALA A 198 4.79 -2.49 10.48
CA ALA A 198 5.76 -2.21 11.54
C ALA A 198 6.95 -3.19 11.57
N ARG A 199 7.01 -4.14 10.61
CA ARG A 199 8.10 -5.11 10.49
C ARG A 199 8.23 -5.59 9.05
N LEU A 200 8.97 -4.83 8.28
CA LEU A 200 9.17 -5.03 6.85
C LEU A 200 10.36 -5.95 6.56
N PRO A 201 10.25 -6.89 5.63
CA PRO A 201 11.30 -7.88 5.37
C PRO A 201 12.43 -7.35 4.46
N PHE A 202 12.79 -6.07 4.57
CA PHE A 202 13.79 -5.45 3.71
C PHE A 202 14.97 -4.95 4.54
N ALA A 203 16.17 -5.03 3.97
CA ALA A 203 17.34 -4.35 4.51
C ALA A 203 17.15 -2.82 4.48
N GLY A 204 17.97 -2.08 5.21
CA GLY A 204 17.91 -0.63 5.24
C GLY A 204 18.26 0.01 3.89
N GLY A 205 17.67 1.18 3.60
CA GLY A 205 18.06 2.01 2.46
C GLY A 205 17.76 1.43 1.07
N GLN A 206 16.64 0.71 0.90
CA GLN A 206 16.30 0.03 -0.35
C GLN A 206 15.41 0.87 -1.28
N PHE A 207 14.61 1.80 -0.74
CA PHE A 207 13.58 2.50 -1.49
C PHE A 207 13.82 4.00 -1.53
N ASP A 208 13.42 4.64 -2.62
CA ASP A 208 13.47 6.09 -2.78
C ASP A 208 12.29 6.77 -2.11
N LEU A 209 11.15 6.08 -2.05
CA LEU A 209 9.95 6.55 -1.36
C LEU A 209 9.08 5.42 -0.86
N ALA A 210 8.28 5.71 0.17
CA ALA A 210 7.21 4.83 0.64
C ALA A 210 5.85 5.52 0.53
N ILE A 211 4.82 4.74 0.22
CA ILE A 211 3.44 5.20 0.07
C ILE A 211 2.52 4.36 0.96
N PHE A 212 1.75 5.06 1.80
CA PHE A 212 0.60 4.53 2.51
C PHE A 212 -0.67 5.09 1.87
N ASN A 213 -1.31 4.31 1.00
CA ASN A 213 -2.51 4.76 0.30
C ASN A 213 -3.77 4.19 0.96
N ALA A 214 -4.43 4.97 1.78
CA ALA A 214 -5.58 4.58 2.61
C ALA A 214 -5.25 3.37 3.53
N SER A 215 -4.04 3.32 4.06
CA SER A 215 -3.55 2.20 4.88
C SER A 215 -2.91 2.63 6.20
N PHE A 216 -2.25 3.78 6.29
CA PHE A 216 -1.50 4.19 7.48
C PHE A 216 -2.34 4.21 8.77
N HIS A 217 -3.61 4.59 8.67
CA HIS A 217 -4.54 4.64 9.80
C HIS A 217 -4.88 3.27 10.42
N TYR A 218 -4.51 2.16 9.77
CA TYR A 218 -4.60 0.81 10.34
C TYR A 218 -3.37 0.43 11.17
N SER A 219 -2.34 1.27 11.24
CA SER A 219 -1.20 1.03 12.11
C SER A 219 -1.64 0.99 13.58
N GLU A 220 -1.13 0.01 14.33
CA GLU A 220 -1.32 -0.10 15.79
C GLU A 220 -0.44 0.90 16.54
N ASP A 221 0.72 1.23 15.94
CA ASP A 221 1.70 2.16 16.49
C ASP A 221 2.34 2.95 15.34
N TYR A 222 1.99 4.23 15.24
CA TYR A 222 2.50 5.10 14.19
C TYR A 222 4.02 5.30 14.28
N ASP A 223 4.58 5.35 15.50
CA ASP A 223 6.02 5.52 15.71
C ASP A 223 6.79 4.32 15.18
N GLN A 224 6.40 3.11 15.55
CA GLN A 224 7.05 1.88 15.08
C GLN A 224 6.91 1.72 13.56
N THR A 225 5.73 2.01 13.02
CA THR A 225 5.50 1.93 11.57
C THR A 225 6.38 2.92 10.81
N LEU A 226 6.53 4.16 11.32
CA LEU A 226 7.39 5.15 10.68
C LEU A 226 8.88 4.81 10.82
N LEU A 227 9.34 4.38 11.99
CA LEU A 227 10.72 3.95 12.20
C LEU A 227 11.11 2.85 11.21
N GLU A 228 10.25 1.84 11.09
CA GLU A 228 10.49 0.72 10.19
C GLU A 228 10.45 1.14 8.71
N CYS A 229 9.51 1.98 8.35
CA CYS A 229 9.43 2.52 7.00
C CYS A 229 10.66 3.39 6.66
N LEU A 230 11.05 4.31 7.55
CA LEU A 230 12.21 5.19 7.38
C LEU A 230 13.53 4.41 7.33
N ARG A 231 13.64 3.30 8.04
CA ARG A 231 14.78 2.39 7.95
C ARG A 231 14.96 1.83 6.54
N CYS A 232 13.85 1.52 5.87
CA CYS A 232 13.85 0.97 4.51
C CYS A 232 14.15 2.03 3.43
N LEU A 233 14.02 3.33 3.75
CA LEU A 233 14.20 4.42 2.79
C LEU A 233 15.65 4.89 2.71
N ARG A 234 16.08 5.26 1.48
CA ARG A 234 17.30 6.02 1.22
C ARG A 234 17.14 7.46 1.72
N ARG A 235 18.24 8.12 2.00
CA ARG A 235 18.26 9.55 2.35
C ARG A 235 18.56 10.42 1.13
N PRO A 236 17.89 11.57 0.95
CA PRO A 236 16.75 12.03 1.75
C PRO A 236 15.53 11.14 1.59
N ALA A 237 14.88 10.78 2.70
CA ALA A 237 13.72 9.89 2.69
C ALA A 237 12.44 10.62 2.30
N HIS A 238 11.62 10.00 1.45
CA HIS A 238 10.32 10.51 1.04
C HIS A 238 9.20 9.55 1.46
N LEU A 239 8.27 10.06 2.25
CA LEU A 239 7.14 9.32 2.78
C LEU A 239 5.81 9.96 2.37
N PHE A 240 4.88 9.17 1.87
CA PHE A 240 3.55 9.65 1.47
C PHE A 240 2.44 8.94 2.24
N ILE A 241 1.57 9.72 2.90
CA ILE A 241 0.33 9.23 3.48
C ILE A 241 -0.81 9.85 2.68
N ILE A 242 -1.55 9.03 1.96
CA ILE A 242 -2.61 9.44 1.04
C ILE A 242 -3.93 8.82 1.49
N ASP A 243 -5.02 9.59 1.49
CA ASP A 243 -6.38 9.13 1.74
C ASP A 243 -6.61 8.43 3.09
N SER A 244 -5.76 8.69 4.11
CA SER A 244 -6.07 8.35 5.50
C SER A 244 -7.04 9.37 6.09
N PRO A 245 -8.03 8.96 6.92
CA PRO A 245 -8.95 9.89 7.57
C PRO A 245 -8.19 10.90 8.43
N PHE A 246 -8.43 12.19 8.18
CA PHE A 246 -7.81 13.30 8.90
C PHE A 246 -8.89 14.19 9.51
N TYR A 247 -8.72 14.51 10.80
CA TYR A 247 -9.60 15.39 11.55
C TYR A 247 -8.80 16.52 12.18
N HIS A 248 -9.36 17.74 12.22
CA HIS A 248 -8.73 18.82 12.98
C HIS A 248 -8.95 18.66 14.48
N ARG A 249 -10.10 18.10 14.86
CA ARG A 249 -10.49 17.89 16.26
C ARG A 249 -10.40 16.40 16.61
N GLU A 250 -9.67 16.09 17.66
CA GLU A 250 -9.51 14.76 18.26
C GLU A 250 -10.86 14.09 18.53
N ASP A 251 -11.81 14.84 19.12
CA ASP A 251 -13.15 14.35 19.43
C ASP A 251 -13.91 13.86 18.19
N SER A 252 -13.70 14.50 17.03
CA SER A 252 -14.34 14.08 15.80
C SER A 252 -13.78 12.75 15.29
N GLY A 253 -12.49 12.52 15.48
CA GLY A 253 -11.84 11.24 15.18
C GLY A 253 -12.37 10.12 16.07
N ARG A 254 -12.39 10.32 17.40
CA ARG A 254 -12.93 9.33 18.35
C ARG A 254 -14.38 8.97 18.06
N LYS A 255 -15.24 9.97 17.86
CA LYS A 255 -16.65 9.74 17.50
C LYS A 255 -16.80 8.96 16.20
N MET A 256 -15.92 9.20 15.21
CA MET A 256 -15.95 8.43 13.97
C MET A 256 -15.65 6.94 14.23
N VAL A 257 -14.66 6.64 15.06
CA VAL A 257 -14.30 5.26 15.40
C VAL A 257 -15.46 4.57 16.12
N GLU A 258 -16.06 5.24 17.12
CA GLU A 258 -17.23 4.75 17.86
C GLU A 258 -18.43 4.46 16.93
N GLU A 259 -18.78 5.43 16.07
CA GLU A 259 -19.86 5.29 15.08
C GLU A 259 -19.58 4.13 14.11
N ARG A 260 -18.35 3.97 13.66
CA ARG A 260 -17.95 2.88 12.75
C ARG A 260 -18.04 1.53 13.44
N HIS A 261 -17.54 1.40 14.67
CA HIS A 261 -17.61 0.15 15.42
C HIS A 261 -19.07 -0.25 15.68
N ALA A 262 -19.92 0.70 16.07
CA ALA A 262 -21.35 0.45 16.28
C ALA A 262 -22.05 0.04 14.97
N GLN A 263 -21.71 0.70 13.86
CA GLN A 263 -22.24 0.34 12.54
C GLN A 263 -21.79 -1.07 12.13
N PHE A 264 -20.51 -1.40 12.30
CA PHE A 264 -19.97 -2.72 11.93
C PHE A 264 -20.56 -3.83 12.79
N GLU A 265 -20.73 -3.61 14.09
CA GLU A 265 -21.39 -4.56 14.97
C GLU A 265 -22.83 -4.85 14.52
N LYS A 266 -23.58 -3.80 14.16
CA LYS A 266 -24.93 -3.92 13.64
C LYS A 266 -25.00 -4.63 12.28
N GLU A 267 -24.07 -4.33 11.37
CA GLU A 267 -24.13 -4.79 9.98
C GLU A 267 -23.45 -6.15 9.78
N TYR A 268 -22.35 -6.39 10.50
CA TYR A 268 -21.50 -7.58 10.30
C TYR A 268 -21.50 -8.53 11.49
N GLY A 269 -21.96 -8.10 12.68
CA GLY A 269 -21.95 -8.89 13.91
C GLY A 269 -20.66 -8.80 14.71
N PHE A 270 -19.72 -7.91 14.30
CA PHE A 270 -18.46 -7.64 15.00
C PHE A 270 -18.00 -6.19 14.76
N LYS A 271 -17.16 -5.66 15.68
CA LYS A 271 -16.70 -4.26 15.65
C LYS A 271 -15.52 -3.99 14.70
N SER A 272 -14.83 -5.02 14.23
CA SER A 272 -13.57 -4.89 13.49
C SER A 272 -12.49 -4.10 14.22
N ASN A 273 -12.34 -4.38 15.51
CA ASN A 273 -11.39 -3.76 16.43
C ASN A 273 -10.40 -4.78 17.03
N SER A 274 -10.14 -5.86 16.31
CA SER A 274 -9.22 -6.94 16.72
C SER A 274 -7.74 -6.51 16.73
N ILE A 275 -7.42 -5.38 16.11
CA ILE A 275 -6.14 -4.68 16.27
C ILE A 275 -6.38 -3.29 16.88
N ALA A 276 -5.42 -2.83 17.69
CA ALA A 276 -5.51 -1.55 18.38
C ALA A 276 -5.07 -0.38 17.48
N SER A 277 -5.73 -0.21 16.32
CA SER A 277 -5.43 0.91 15.41
C SER A 277 -6.14 2.18 15.85
N GLN A 278 -5.49 3.34 15.64
CA GLN A 278 -6.06 4.65 15.97
C GLN A 278 -7.06 5.14 14.92
N GLU A 279 -6.96 4.66 13.68
CA GLU A 279 -7.90 4.82 12.57
C GLU A 279 -8.05 6.23 11.98
N TYR A 280 -7.37 7.23 12.52
CA TYR A 280 -7.37 8.61 12.02
C TYR A 280 -6.10 9.35 12.37
N LEU A 281 -5.88 10.47 11.68
CA LEU A 281 -4.79 11.41 11.91
C LEU A 281 -5.35 12.77 12.36
N THR A 282 -4.53 13.50 13.12
CA THR A 282 -4.80 14.88 13.56
C THR A 282 -3.54 15.75 13.43
N PRO A 283 -3.65 17.10 13.50
CA PRO A 283 -2.48 17.96 13.56
C PRO A 283 -1.56 17.65 14.73
N THR A 284 -2.13 17.28 15.90
CA THR A 284 -1.38 16.91 17.10
C THR A 284 -0.52 15.67 16.85
N ILE A 285 -1.12 14.61 16.26
CA ILE A 285 -0.39 13.39 15.88
C ILE A 285 0.76 13.72 14.94
N LEU A 286 0.52 14.52 13.88
CA LEU A 286 1.59 14.90 12.95
C LEU A 286 2.71 15.69 13.62
N ALA A 287 2.36 16.60 14.53
CA ALA A 287 3.36 17.38 15.29
C ALA A 287 4.21 16.47 16.20
N ASP A 288 3.60 15.46 16.81
CA ASP A 288 4.32 14.47 17.62
C ASP A 288 5.27 13.62 16.79
N LEU A 289 4.81 13.14 15.64
CA LEU A 289 5.65 12.39 14.69
C LEU A 289 6.80 13.25 14.14
N THR A 290 6.56 14.54 13.88
CA THR A 290 7.62 15.51 13.53
C THR A 290 8.70 15.57 14.61
N ARG A 291 8.31 15.76 15.86
CA ARG A 291 9.26 15.87 16.99
C ARG A 291 10.09 14.60 17.21
N ARG A 292 9.46 13.44 17.07
CA ARG A 292 10.14 12.14 17.33
C ARG A 292 11.03 11.68 16.20
N HIS A 293 10.64 11.94 14.95
CA HIS A 293 11.31 11.38 13.77
C HIS A 293 11.99 12.42 12.87
N GLY A 294 11.90 13.71 13.21
CA GLY A 294 12.46 14.77 12.38
C GLY A 294 11.79 14.93 11.01
N ILE A 295 10.55 14.46 10.86
CA ILE A 295 9.84 14.50 9.58
C ILE A 295 9.31 15.91 9.34
N VAL A 296 9.64 16.49 8.19
CA VAL A 296 9.06 17.74 7.70
C VAL A 296 7.88 17.44 6.79
N TRP A 297 6.67 17.80 7.21
CA TRP A 297 5.44 17.52 6.46
C TRP A 297 5.06 18.67 5.54
N ARG A 298 4.76 18.34 4.28
CA ARG A 298 4.04 19.18 3.32
C ARG A 298 2.65 18.60 3.12
N THR A 299 1.61 19.41 3.35
CA THR A 299 0.21 18.96 3.30
C THR A 299 -0.46 19.51 2.06
N PHE A 300 -1.11 18.64 1.30
CA PHE A 300 -1.87 19.00 0.11
C PHE A 300 -3.31 18.49 0.24
N GLN A 301 -4.25 19.30 -0.22
CA GLN A 301 -5.66 18.94 -0.28
C GLN A 301 -6.11 18.89 -1.73
N PRO A 302 -6.21 17.70 -2.36
CA PRO A 302 -6.76 17.58 -3.70
C PRO A 302 -8.20 18.09 -3.75
N TRP A 303 -8.58 18.68 -4.89
CA TRP A 303 -9.95 19.15 -5.06
C TRP A 303 -10.92 18.01 -5.36
N TYR A 304 -11.84 17.73 -4.45
CA TYR A 304 -12.82 16.64 -4.57
C TYR A 304 -14.18 17.10 -5.10
N GLY A 305 -14.37 18.39 -5.36
CA GLY A 305 -15.59 19.00 -5.89
C GLY A 305 -16.40 19.77 -4.85
N ILE A 306 -17.35 20.58 -5.32
CA ILE A 306 -18.16 21.49 -4.49
C ILE A 306 -18.91 20.73 -3.38
N GLY A 307 -19.58 19.63 -3.71
CA GLY A 307 -20.32 18.83 -2.73
C GLY A 307 -19.43 18.30 -1.60
N TRP A 308 -18.14 18.04 -1.89
CA TRP A 308 -17.17 17.67 -0.87
C TRP A 308 -16.79 18.87 0.00
N ALA A 309 -16.54 20.03 -0.63
CA ALA A 309 -16.14 21.25 0.08
C ALA A 309 -17.25 21.76 1.05
N LEU A 310 -18.51 21.52 0.72
CA LEU A 310 -19.64 21.91 1.56
C LEU A 310 -19.96 20.94 2.72
N ARG A 311 -19.28 19.78 2.80
CA ARG A 311 -19.53 18.81 3.88
C ARG A 311 -19.36 19.36 5.30
N PRO A 312 -18.34 20.17 5.61
CA PRO A 312 -18.21 20.76 6.95
C PRO A 312 -19.37 21.67 7.32
N VAL A 313 -19.81 22.52 6.40
CA VAL A 313 -20.96 23.41 6.62
C VAL A 313 -22.25 22.61 6.87
N ARG A 314 -22.50 21.61 6.03
CA ARG A 314 -23.66 20.72 6.21
C ARG A 314 -23.60 19.95 7.54
N ALA A 315 -22.43 19.46 7.94
CA ALA A 315 -22.26 18.77 9.21
C ALA A 315 -22.55 19.70 10.40
N TRP A 316 -22.04 20.93 10.33
CA TRP A 316 -22.30 21.96 11.36
C TRP A 316 -23.79 22.29 11.47
N LEU A 317 -24.49 22.55 10.35
CA LEU A 317 -25.93 22.82 10.34
C LEU A 317 -26.77 21.68 10.90
N LEU A 318 -26.30 20.44 10.78
CA LEU A 318 -26.99 19.23 11.26
C LEU A 318 -26.54 18.80 12.67
N GLY A 319 -25.70 19.58 13.36
CA GLY A 319 -25.16 19.21 14.69
C GLY A 319 -24.30 17.95 14.67
N ARG A 320 -23.75 17.56 13.52
CA ARG A 320 -22.91 16.38 13.36
C ARG A 320 -21.45 16.69 13.60
N ARG A 321 -20.63 15.68 13.89
CA ARG A 321 -19.17 15.83 13.96
C ARG A 321 -18.55 16.33 12.66
N GLU A 322 -17.35 16.87 12.75
CA GLU A 322 -16.53 17.21 11.58
C GLU A 322 -16.39 16.00 10.64
N PRO A 323 -16.62 16.16 9.33
CA PRO A 323 -16.38 15.08 8.35
C PRO A 323 -14.88 14.90 8.11
N ALA A 324 -14.44 13.65 7.93
CA ALA A 324 -13.06 13.35 7.58
C ALA A 324 -12.59 14.14 6.36
N LYS A 325 -11.38 14.66 6.40
CA LYS A 325 -10.65 15.14 5.24
C LYS A 325 -9.74 14.03 4.72
N PHE A 326 -9.54 13.98 3.42
CA PHE A 326 -8.53 13.13 2.83
C PHE A 326 -7.43 14.03 2.26
N LEU A 327 -6.29 13.96 2.90
CA LEU A 327 -5.13 14.77 2.56
C LEU A 327 -4.09 13.90 1.87
N LEU A 328 -3.18 14.55 1.17
CA LEU A 328 -1.91 13.99 0.77
C LEU A 328 -0.83 14.64 1.63
N LEU A 329 -0.21 13.85 2.48
CA LEU A 329 0.89 14.26 3.34
C LEU A 329 2.18 13.77 2.70
N TRP A 330 3.12 14.66 2.49
CA TRP A 330 4.47 14.36 2.03
C TRP A 330 5.45 14.68 3.15
N GLY A 331 5.97 13.64 3.79
CA GLY A 331 7.02 13.71 4.78
C GLY A 331 8.40 13.59 4.13
N THR A 332 9.33 14.43 4.55
CA THR A 332 10.75 14.35 4.17
C THR A 332 11.61 14.27 5.42
N VAL A 333 12.67 13.45 5.35
CA VAL A 333 13.71 13.34 6.38
C VAL A 333 15.05 13.34 5.68
N GLU A 334 15.93 14.25 6.08
CA GLU A 334 17.30 14.37 5.56
C GLU A 334 18.20 13.18 5.98
#